data_7d2fcb8884cc9ba07ed9f62e13e2ddfe
#
_entry.id   7d2fcb8884cc9ba07ed9f62e13e2ddfe
#
_cell.length_a   1.000
_cell.length_b   1.000
_cell.length_c   1.000
_cell.angle_alpha   90.00
_cell.angle_beta   90.00
_cell.angle_gamma   90.00
#
_symmetry.space_group_name_H-M   'P 1'
#
loop_
_entity.id
_entity.type
_entity.pdbx_description
1 polymer ?
#
loop_
_entity_poly.entity_id
_entity_poly.type
_entity_poly.pdbx_seq_one_letter_code
_entity_poly.pdbx_strand_id
1 'polypeptide(L)'
;MDKAMLHVYDLRDQGIRMLEEERRRIARDLHDGPVQALTNISMKLEVLKHMLDSNPQIAKDQVDQLHRRVTEAVKEIRALIYDLRPLAVDEVGLIEATKALCSQFEKNWGISTSFVVQDGVTSAEITPAKQVALYRLIQEILNNIKKHARATTTVVEFLRDESDLIITVKDDGVGFDTNYVPPGHYGLIGMKERAEFLGGRLEIHSIIGQGSTFIIRIPMYTG
;
A
#
# COMPACT_ATOMS: atom_id res chain seq x y z
N MET A 1 4.22 -25.12 31.19
CA MET A 1 4.07 -24.71 29.78
C MET A 1 5.22 -23.77 29.47
N ASP A 2 6.06 -24.14 28.51
CA ASP A 2 7.36 -23.50 28.26
C ASP A 2 7.16 -22.08 27.71
N LYS A 3 7.97 -21.10 28.16
CA LYS A 3 7.90 -19.69 27.71
C LYS A 3 8.00 -19.58 26.18
N ALA A 4 8.78 -20.48 25.56
CA ALA A 4 8.90 -20.55 24.10
C ALA A 4 7.58 -20.97 23.42
N MET A 5 6.82 -21.85 24.04
CA MET A 5 5.52 -22.32 23.53
C MET A 5 4.44 -21.23 23.63
N LEU A 6 4.43 -20.46 24.72
CA LEU A 6 3.56 -19.28 24.87
C LEU A 6 3.86 -18.22 23.81
N HIS A 7 5.14 -17.96 23.52
CA HIS A 7 5.55 -16.96 22.53
C HIS A 7 5.15 -17.36 21.10
N VAL A 8 5.22 -18.65 20.77
CA VAL A 8 4.76 -19.18 19.48
C VAL A 8 3.23 -19.07 19.32
N TYR A 9 2.46 -19.31 20.40
CA TYR A 9 1.01 -19.13 20.38
C TYR A 9 0.63 -17.65 20.20
N ASP A 10 1.32 -16.73 20.88
CA ASP A 10 1.07 -15.28 20.80
C ASP A 10 1.37 -14.75 19.37
N LEU A 11 2.47 -15.18 18.76
CA LEU A 11 2.81 -14.83 17.38
C LEU A 11 1.79 -15.37 16.36
N ARG A 12 1.27 -16.56 16.62
CA ARG A 12 0.24 -17.18 15.76
C ARG A 12 -1.09 -16.46 15.85
N ASP A 13 -1.51 -16.06 17.04
CA ASP A 13 -2.73 -15.31 17.28
C ASP A 13 -2.62 -13.88 16.69
N GLN A 14 -1.47 -13.24 16.80
CA GLN A 14 -1.20 -11.95 16.15
C GLN A 14 -1.28 -12.07 14.62
N GLY A 15 -0.69 -13.11 14.04
CA GLY A 15 -0.79 -13.38 12.60
C GLY A 15 -2.22 -13.58 12.12
N ILE A 16 -3.04 -14.30 12.89
CA ILE A 16 -4.47 -14.49 12.58
C ILE A 16 -5.23 -13.17 12.66
N ARG A 17 -5.00 -12.35 13.69
CA ARG A 17 -5.63 -11.03 13.83
C ARG A 17 -5.27 -10.10 12.67
N MET A 18 -4.01 -10.05 12.26
CA MET A 18 -3.56 -9.27 11.11
C MET A 18 -4.25 -9.70 9.81
N LEU A 19 -4.40 -11.02 9.59
CA LEU A 19 -5.11 -11.55 8.43
C LEU A 19 -6.60 -11.17 8.44
N GLU A 20 -7.25 -11.24 9.60
CA GLU A 20 -8.67 -10.86 9.73
C GLU A 20 -8.88 -9.35 9.56
N GLU A 21 -8.00 -8.52 10.08
CA GLU A 21 -8.04 -7.07 9.87
C GLU A 21 -7.83 -6.70 8.40
N GLU A 22 -6.88 -7.36 7.74
CA GLU A 22 -6.64 -7.18 6.31
C GLU A 22 -7.86 -7.60 5.49
N ARG A 23 -8.47 -8.76 5.78
CA ARG A 23 -9.72 -9.19 5.14
C ARG A 23 -10.86 -8.19 5.33
N ARG A 24 -11.00 -7.62 6.54
CA ARG A 24 -12.02 -6.60 6.82
C ARG A 24 -11.73 -5.28 6.10
N ARG A 25 -10.47 -4.90 5.96
CA ARG A 25 -10.07 -3.73 5.18
C ARG A 25 -10.43 -3.92 3.71
N ILE A 26 -10.02 -5.04 3.14
CA ILE A 26 -10.32 -5.41 1.75
C ILE A 26 -11.83 -5.41 1.48
N ALA A 27 -12.61 -6.01 2.38
CA ALA A 27 -14.06 -6.07 2.25
C ALA A 27 -14.69 -4.66 2.26
N ARG A 28 -14.18 -3.74 3.10
CA ARG A 28 -14.62 -2.33 3.10
C ARG A 28 -14.23 -1.61 1.83
N ASP A 29 -12.98 -1.72 1.40
CA ASP A 29 -12.47 -1.03 0.21
C ASP A 29 -13.20 -1.50 -1.06
N LEU A 30 -13.54 -2.80 -1.15
CA LEU A 30 -14.39 -3.35 -2.22
C LEU A 30 -15.83 -2.85 -2.15
N HIS A 31 -16.40 -2.78 -0.94
CA HIS A 31 -17.79 -2.37 -0.75
C HIS A 31 -17.98 -0.87 -1.00
N ASP A 32 -17.10 -0.03 -0.46
CA ASP A 32 -17.27 1.43 -0.45
C ASP A 32 -16.84 2.10 -1.78
N GLY A 33 -16.02 1.41 -2.58
CA GLY A 33 -15.61 1.87 -3.91
C GLY A 33 -16.40 1.19 -5.04
N PRO A 34 -15.85 0.10 -5.60
CA PRO A 34 -16.37 -0.44 -6.86
C PRO A 34 -17.77 -1.02 -6.77
N VAL A 35 -18.17 -1.63 -5.64
CA VAL A 35 -19.53 -2.19 -5.50
C VAL A 35 -20.58 -1.09 -5.52
N GLN A 36 -20.35 0.02 -4.80
CA GLN A 36 -21.26 1.18 -4.82
C GLN A 36 -21.27 1.83 -6.21
N ALA A 37 -20.13 1.97 -6.88
CA ALA A 37 -20.06 2.51 -8.23
C ALA A 37 -20.87 1.65 -9.22
N LEU A 38 -20.73 0.32 -9.20
CA LEU A 38 -21.45 -0.61 -10.05
C LEU A 38 -22.95 -0.60 -9.75
N THR A 39 -23.36 -0.52 -8.49
CA THR A 39 -24.76 -0.39 -8.09
C THR A 39 -25.39 0.88 -8.65
N ASN A 40 -24.71 2.02 -8.54
CA ASN A 40 -25.13 3.29 -9.12
C ASN A 40 -25.24 3.24 -10.66
N ILE A 41 -24.29 2.58 -11.31
CA ILE A 41 -24.30 2.37 -12.77
C ILE A 41 -25.52 1.54 -13.17
N SER A 42 -25.79 0.46 -12.45
CA SER A 42 -26.95 -0.43 -12.70
C SER A 42 -28.29 0.34 -12.60
N MET A 43 -28.47 1.15 -11.54
CA MET A 43 -29.69 1.97 -11.38
C MET A 43 -29.83 2.99 -12.52
N LYS A 44 -28.74 3.62 -12.94
CA LYS A 44 -28.78 4.59 -14.04
C LYS A 44 -29.04 3.95 -15.39
N LEU A 45 -28.57 2.74 -15.63
CA LEU A 45 -28.89 1.97 -16.83
C LEU A 45 -30.40 1.66 -16.92
N GLU A 46 -31.04 1.39 -15.79
CA GLU A 46 -32.50 1.13 -15.75
C GLU A 46 -33.30 2.37 -16.09
N VAL A 47 -32.90 3.53 -15.55
CA VAL A 47 -33.51 4.83 -15.92
C VAL A 47 -33.27 5.16 -17.40
N LEU A 48 -32.06 4.92 -17.90
CA LEU A 48 -31.67 5.17 -19.26
C LEU A 48 -32.55 4.37 -20.26
N LYS A 49 -32.86 3.12 -19.92
CA LYS A 49 -33.72 2.24 -20.72
C LYS A 49 -35.11 2.87 -20.97
N HIS A 50 -35.65 3.59 -20.00
CA HIS A 50 -36.94 4.30 -20.14
C HIS A 50 -36.80 5.64 -20.88
N MET A 51 -35.62 6.19 -20.97
CA MET A 51 -35.38 7.48 -21.67
C MET A 51 -35.06 7.32 -23.16
N LEU A 52 -34.68 6.12 -23.60
CA LEU A 52 -34.30 5.87 -25.00
C LEU A 52 -35.36 6.26 -26.01
N ASP A 53 -36.63 6.00 -25.68
CA ASP A 53 -37.77 6.28 -26.58
C ASP A 53 -38.25 7.73 -26.48
N SER A 54 -38.08 8.39 -25.32
CA SER A 54 -38.61 9.72 -25.04
C SER A 54 -37.61 10.86 -25.29
N ASN A 55 -36.28 10.62 -25.15
CA ASN A 55 -35.24 11.64 -25.29
C ASN A 55 -33.91 11.04 -25.74
N PRO A 56 -33.75 10.63 -27.02
CA PRO A 56 -32.57 9.93 -27.51
C PRO A 56 -31.24 10.69 -27.34
N GLN A 57 -31.28 12.03 -27.44
CA GLN A 57 -30.07 12.83 -27.30
C GLN A 57 -29.55 12.85 -25.84
N ILE A 58 -30.44 13.03 -24.88
CA ILE A 58 -30.08 12.96 -23.45
C ILE A 58 -29.63 11.56 -23.09
N ALA A 59 -30.28 10.53 -23.66
CA ALA A 59 -29.89 9.15 -23.47
C ALA A 59 -28.44 8.89 -23.93
N LYS A 60 -28.02 9.44 -25.06
CA LYS A 60 -26.66 9.30 -25.58
C LYS A 60 -25.62 9.92 -24.63
N ASP A 61 -25.87 11.12 -24.13
CA ASP A 61 -24.98 11.80 -23.19
C ASP A 61 -24.86 11.01 -21.86
N GLN A 62 -25.95 10.40 -21.42
CA GLN A 62 -25.93 9.54 -20.23
C GLN A 62 -25.13 8.24 -20.45
N VAL A 63 -25.19 7.63 -21.65
CA VAL A 63 -24.35 6.48 -22.01
C VAL A 63 -22.86 6.83 -21.89
N ASP A 64 -22.43 7.97 -22.41
CA ASP A 64 -21.05 8.41 -22.34
C ASP A 64 -20.58 8.67 -20.90
N GLN A 65 -21.47 9.20 -20.05
CA GLN A 65 -21.19 9.35 -18.62
C GLN A 65 -21.06 7.99 -17.92
N LEU A 66 -21.94 7.04 -18.22
CA LEU A 66 -21.88 5.71 -17.65
C LEU A 66 -20.64 4.96 -18.09
N HIS A 67 -20.25 5.08 -19.36
CA HIS A 67 -19.02 4.48 -19.87
C HIS A 67 -17.77 4.99 -19.12
N ARG A 68 -17.70 6.29 -18.86
CA ARG A 68 -16.60 6.87 -18.05
C ARG A 68 -16.58 6.29 -16.64
N ARG A 69 -17.74 6.21 -15.97
CA ARG A 69 -17.85 5.63 -14.61
C ARG A 69 -17.49 4.15 -14.55
N VAL A 70 -17.88 3.36 -15.56
CA VAL A 70 -17.44 1.96 -15.68
C VAL A 70 -15.91 1.89 -15.79
N THR A 71 -15.33 2.74 -16.62
CA THR A 71 -13.88 2.78 -16.84
C THR A 71 -13.12 3.14 -15.54
N GLU A 72 -13.66 4.08 -14.75
CA GLU A 72 -13.12 4.45 -13.43
C GLU A 72 -13.23 3.28 -12.44
N ALA A 73 -14.41 2.64 -12.33
CA ALA A 73 -14.62 1.48 -11.47
C ALA A 73 -13.69 0.31 -11.83
N VAL A 74 -13.46 0.06 -13.12
CA VAL A 74 -12.47 -0.95 -13.56
C VAL A 74 -11.05 -0.60 -13.15
N LYS A 75 -10.65 0.68 -13.21
CA LYS A 75 -9.34 1.13 -12.71
C LYS A 75 -9.23 0.93 -11.20
N GLU A 76 -10.26 1.26 -10.44
CA GLU A 76 -10.28 1.05 -8.98
C GLU A 76 -10.19 -0.44 -8.62
N ILE A 77 -10.95 -1.31 -9.29
CA ILE A 77 -10.87 -2.76 -9.09
C ILE A 77 -9.47 -3.28 -9.40
N ARG A 78 -8.86 -2.84 -10.50
CA ARG A 78 -7.48 -3.23 -10.83
C ARG A 78 -6.49 -2.76 -9.77
N ALA A 79 -6.62 -1.54 -9.27
CA ALA A 79 -5.78 -1.04 -8.18
C ALA A 79 -5.94 -1.92 -6.92
N LEU A 80 -7.17 -2.28 -6.53
CA LEU A 80 -7.43 -3.19 -5.42
C LEU A 80 -6.84 -4.59 -5.64
N ILE A 81 -6.92 -5.14 -6.86
CA ILE A 81 -6.30 -6.43 -7.20
C ILE A 81 -4.76 -6.35 -7.05
N TYR A 82 -4.14 -5.25 -7.51
CA TYR A 82 -2.72 -5.00 -7.30
C TYR A 82 -2.38 -4.86 -5.81
N ASP A 83 -3.26 -4.25 -5.02
CA ASP A 83 -3.10 -4.14 -3.57
C ASP A 83 -3.28 -5.50 -2.86
N LEU A 84 -4.11 -6.40 -3.41
CA LEU A 84 -4.42 -7.71 -2.81
C LEU A 84 -3.34 -8.78 -3.04
N ARG A 85 -2.65 -8.73 -4.15
CA ARG A 85 -1.56 -9.64 -4.48
C ARG A 85 -0.58 -8.93 -5.42
N PRO A 86 0.56 -8.47 -4.93
CA PRO A 86 1.58 -7.93 -5.79
C PRO A 86 2.19 -9.07 -6.63
N LEU A 87 1.46 -9.50 -7.67
CA LEU A 87 1.95 -10.47 -8.68
C LEU A 87 3.33 -10.08 -9.18
N ALA A 88 3.60 -8.77 -9.25
CA ALA A 88 4.90 -8.23 -9.60
C ALA A 88 6.03 -8.73 -8.66
N VAL A 89 5.78 -8.87 -7.36
CA VAL A 89 6.84 -9.34 -6.43
C VAL A 89 7.15 -10.81 -6.66
N ASP A 90 6.14 -11.64 -6.93
CA ASP A 90 6.33 -13.07 -7.22
C ASP A 90 7.07 -13.28 -8.56
N GLU A 91 6.87 -12.39 -9.54
CA GLU A 91 7.43 -12.51 -10.88
C GLU A 91 8.83 -11.88 -11.02
N VAL A 92 9.03 -10.66 -10.48
CA VAL A 92 10.26 -9.88 -10.68
C VAL A 92 11.05 -9.59 -9.41
N GLY A 93 10.55 -10.00 -8.24
CA GLY A 93 11.16 -9.76 -6.93
C GLY A 93 10.89 -8.36 -6.36
N LEU A 94 11.24 -8.19 -5.07
CA LEU A 94 10.96 -6.99 -4.29
C LEU A 94 11.52 -5.70 -4.92
N ILE A 95 12.79 -5.74 -5.35
CA ILE A 95 13.51 -4.54 -5.83
C ILE A 95 12.86 -4.00 -7.10
N GLU A 96 12.68 -4.82 -8.12
CA GLU A 96 12.08 -4.40 -9.39
C GLU A 96 10.59 -4.03 -9.23
N ALA A 97 9.85 -4.77 -8.40
CA ALA A 97 8.47 -4.42 -8.08
C ALA A 97 8.37 -3.05 -7.39
N THR A 98 9.28 -2.75 -6.44
CA THR A 98 9.33 -1.44 -5.76
C THR A 98 9.72 -0.32 -6.71
N LYS A 99 10.66 -0.55 -7.62
CA LYS A 99 11.04 0.42 -8.66
C LYS A 99 9.84 0.78 -9.54
N ALA A 100 9.07 -0.22 -9.97
CA ALA A 100 7.84 -0.02 -10.72
C ALA A 100 6.79 0.77 -9.92
N LEU A 101 6.63 0.45 -8.62
CA LEU A 101 5.75 1.17 -7.71
C LEU A 101 6.13 2.65 -7.60
N CYS A 102 7.41 2.97 -7.42
CA CYS A 102 7.92 4.35 -7.36
C CYS A 102 7.61 5.13 -8.65
N SER A 103 7.88 4.52 -9.80
CA SER A 103 7.59 5.14 -11.11
C SER A 103 6.09 5.40 -11.31
N GLN A 104 5.24 4.48 -10.87
CA GLN A 104 3.80 4.64 -10.94
C GLN A 104 3.30 5.69 -9.95
N PHE A 105 3.88 5.75 -8.75
CA PHE A 105 3.56 6.74 -7.73
C PHE A 105 3.85 8.16 -8.23
N GLU A 106 5.02 8.39 -8.80
CA GLU A 106 5.38 9.67 -9.43
C GLU A 106 4.41 10.06 -10.55
N LYS A 107 4.14 9.13 -11.49
CA LYS A 107 3.25 9.36 -12.62
C LYS A 107 1.81 9.69 -12.19
N ASN A 108 1.31 9.02 -11.17
CA ASN A 108 -0.10 9.16 -10.75
C ASN A 108 -0.33 10.36 -9.84
N TRP A 109 0.69 10.78 -9.07
CA TRP A 109 0.51 11.77 -8.00
C TRP A 109 1.37 13.03 -8.19
N GLY A 110 2.28 13.05 -9.16
CA GLY A 110 3.16 14.19 -9.42
C GLY A 110 4.17 14.46 -8.31
N ILE A 111 4.42 13.48 -7.42
CA ILE A 111 5.46 13.55 -6.39
C ILE A 111 6.72 12.95 -6.99
N SER A 112 7.77 13.77 -7.15
CA SER A 112 9.04 13.29 -7.70
C SER A 112 9.63 12.19 -6.83
N THR A 113 9.89 11.02 -7.42
CA THR A 113 10.24 9.81 -6.66
C THR A 113 11.56 9.22 -7.13
N SER A 114 12.58 9.31 -6.28
CA SER A 114 13.88 8.68 -6.52
C SER A 114 13.91 7.28 -5.94
N PHE A 115 14.45 6.33 -6.71
CA PHE A 115 14.67 4.96 -6.31
C PHE A 115 16.14 4.61 -6.41
N VAL A 116 16.75 4.22 -5.29
CA VAL A 116 18.19 3.96 -5.16
C VAL A 116 18.40 2.57 -4.59
N VAL A 117 19.32 1.81 -5.16
CA VAL A 117 19.72 0.49 -4.65
C VAL A 117 21.23 0.47 -4.56
N GLN A 118 21.76 0.14 -3.39
CA GLN A 118 23.20 -0.03 -3.19
C GLN A 118 23.69 -1.28 -3.94
N ASP A 119 24.89 -1.20 -4.49
CA ASP A 119 25.53 -2.32 -5.18
C ASP A 119 25.58 -3.57 -4.28
N GLY A 120 25.23 -4.72 -4.86
CA GLY A 120 25.22 -6.00 -4.17
C GLY A 120 23.93 -6.32 -3.38
N VAL A 121 22.97 -5.40 -3.28
CA VAL A 121 21.66 -5.70 -2.72
C VAL A 121 20.82 -6.50 -3.71
N THR A 122 20.30 -7.65 -3.28
CA THR A 122 19.47 -8.53 -4.11
C THR A 122 18.25 -9.04 -3.36
N SER A 123 17.16 -9.28 -4.07
CA SER A 123 15.95 -9.91 -3.51
C SER A 123 16.12 -11.41 -3.23
N ALA A 124 17.15 -12.05 -3.79
CA ALA A 124 17.34 -13.51 -3.71
C ALA A 124 17.61 -14.02 -2.27
N GLU A 125 18.14 -13.15 -1.40
CA GLU A 125 18.44 -13.49 0.01
C GLU A 125 17.21 -13.31 0.92
N ILE A 126 16.04 -12.97 0.38
CA ILE A 126 14.82 -12.68 1.12
C ILE A 126 13.74 -13.68 0.66
N THR A 127 13.12 -14.37 1.62
CA THR A 127 12.05 -15.33 1.28
C THR A 127 10.88 -14.64 0.55
N PRO A 128 10.19 -15.32 -0.37
CA PRO A 128 9.06 -14.71 -1.11
C PRO A 128 8.00 -14.07 -0.21
N ALA A 129 7.67 -14.73 0.91
CA ALA A 129 6.71 -14.19 1.87
C ALA A 129 7.18 -12.86 2.49
N LYS A 130 8.47 -12.76 2.85
CA LYS A 130 9.06 -11.51 3.36
C LYS A 130 9.11 -10.43 2.29
N GLN A 131 9.41 -10.77 1.04
CA GLN A 131 9.41 -9.82 -0.07
C GLN A 131 8.03 -9.16 -0.27
N VAL A 132 6.97 -9.97 -0.27
CA VAL A 132 5.58 -9.48 -0.36
C VAL A 132 5.22 -8.56 0.81
N ALA A 133 5.59 -8.97 2.04
CA ALA A 133 5.29 -8.16 3.22
C ALA A 133 6.06 -6.84 3.25
N LEU A 134 7.33 -6.82 2.82
CA LEU A 134 8.13 -5.61 2.68
C LEU A 134 7.57 -4.67 1.60
N TYR A 135 7.20 -5.21 0.44
CA TYR A 135 6.55 -4.44 -0.60
C TYR A 135 5.30 -3.72 -0.09
N ARG A 136 4.44 -4.42 0.66
CA ARG A 136 3.25 -3.83 1.27
C ARG A 136 3.56 -2.74 2.29
N LEU A 137 4.63 -2.92 3.07
CA LEU A 137 5.08 -1.90 4.00
C LEU A 137 5.48 -0.62 3.27
N ILE A 138 6.27 -0.74 2.20
CA ILE A 138 6.68 0.38 1.35
C ILE A 138 5.45 1.04 0.70
N GLN A 139 4.53 0.25 0.18
CA GLN A 139 3.28 0.74 -0.43
C GLN A 139 2.44 1.54 0.59
N GLU A 140 2.30 1.06 1.82
CA GLU A 140 1.57 1.76 2.88
C GLU A 140 2.27 3.08 3.26
N ILE A 141 3.61 3.09 3.34
CA ILE A 141 4.36 4.33 3.60
C ILE A 141 4.13 5.34 2.48
N LEU A 142 4.23 4.93 1.20
CA LEU A 142 3.97 5.81 0.06
C LEU A 142 2.52 6.33 0.04
N ASN A 143 1.56 5.48 0.40
CA ASN A 143 0.16 5.90 0.56
C ASN A 143 -0.03 6.95 1.67
N ASN A 144 0.68 6.81 2.77
CA ASN A 144 0.67 7.79 3.85
C ASN A 144 1.29 9.11 3.42
N ILE A 145 2.41 9.08 2.70
CA ILE A 145 3.02 10.28 2.10
C ILE A 145 2.00 11.00 1.21
N LYS A 146 1.37 10.29 0.28
CA LYS A 146 0.34 10.84 -0.61
C LYS A 146 -0.82 11.49 0.15
N LYS A 147 -1.33 10.82 1.19
CA LYS A 147 -2.52 11.27 1.92
C LYS A 147 -2.25 12.41 2.88
N HIS A 148 -1.06 12.44 3.48
CA HIS A 148 -0.82 13.25 4.67
C HIS A 148 0.37 14.20 4.56
N ALA A 149 1.41 13.86 3.78
CA ALA A 149 2.67 14.60 3.84
C ALA A 149 2.65 15.91 3.07
N ARG A 150 1.84 16.09 2.02
CA ARG A 150 1.94 17.20 1.06
C ARG A 150 3.36 17.34 0.50
N ALA A 151 4.06 16.21 0.35
CA ALA A 151 5.42 16.15 -0.15
C ALA A 151 5.49 16.52 -1.63
N THR A 152 6.62 17.06 -2.04
CA THR A 152 6.96 17.28 -3.46
C THR A 152 7.97 16.26 -3.95
N THR A 153 8.77 15.72 -3.04
CA THR A 153 9.77 14.70 -3.34
C THR A 153 9.70 13.55 -2.34
N THR A 154 10.03 12.35 -2.82
CA THR A 154 10.26 11.18 -1.98
C THR A 154 11.44 10.37 -2.50
N VAL A 155 12.14 9.70 -1.60
CA VAL A 155 13.28 8.83 -1.90
C VAL A 155 13.04 7.47 -1.29
N VAL A 156 13.16 6.41 -2.08
CA VAL A 156 13.15 5.03 -1.61
C VAL A 156 14.52 4.44 -1.85
N GLU A 157 15.18 3.99 -0.80
CA GLU A 157 16.55 3.51 -0.84
C GLU A 157 16.68 2.12 -0.22
N PHE A 158 17.42 1.24 -0.89
CA PHE A 158 17.75 -0.10 -0.44
C PHE A 158 19.24 -0.18 -0.15
N LEU A 159 19.58 -0.48 1.09
CA LEU A 159 20.96 -0.59 1.58
C LEU A 159 21.17 -1.96 2.22
N ARG A 160 22.42 -2.40 2.24
CA ARG A 160 22.86 -3.55 3.02
C ARG A 160 23.77 -3.06 4.15
N ASP A 161 23.47 -3.50 5.37
CA ASP A 161 24.30 -3.26 6.54
C ASP A 161 24.57 -4.61 7.21
N GLU A 162 25.78 -5.15 7.00
CA GLU A 162 26.18 -6.49 7.43
C GLU A 162 25.20 -7.59 6.93
N SER A 163 24.39 -8.13 7.86
CA SER A 163 23.39 -9.17 7.59
C SER A 163 21.97 -8.62 7.42
N ASP A 164 21.79 -7.31 7.51
CA ASP A 164 20.48 -6.68 7.46
C ASP A 164 20.22 -5.99 6.11
N LEU A 165 19.00 -6.12 5.61
CA LEU A 165 18.46 -5.21 4.61
C LEU A 165 17.88 -3.99 5.31
N ILE A 166 18.30 -2.81 4.85
CA ILE A 166 17.74 -1.54 5.29
C ILE A 166 16.99 -0.94 4.11
N ILE A 167 15.72 -0.63 4.33
CA ILE A 167 14.90 0.09 3.35
C ILE A 167 14.51 1.42 3.98
N THR A 168 14.92 2.52 3.35
CA THR A 168 14.60 3.87 3.78
C THR A 168 13.60 4.49 2.83
N VAL A 169 12.50 5.04 3.36
CA VAL A 169 11.56 5.87 2.60
C VAL A 169 11.51 7.24 3.27
N LYS A 170 11.90 8.27 2.52
CA LYS A 170 11.99 9.65 3.01
C LYS A 170 11.12 10.56 2.17
N ASP A 171 10.42 11.50 2.80
CA ASP A 171 9.67 12.59 2.17
C ASP A 171 10.11 13.97 2.69
N ASP A 172 9.86 14.99 1.89
CA ASP A 172 10.10 16.40 2.19
C ASP A 172 8.82 17.13 2.66
N GLY A 173 7.83 16.40 3.12
CA GLY A 173 6.52 16.95 3.43
C GLY A 173 6.43 17.70 4.76
N VAL A 174 5.19 17.85 5.24
CA VAL A 174 4.90 18.63 6.47
C VAL A 174 5.36 17.94 7.75
N GLY A 175 5.72 16.66 7.72
CA GLY A 175 6.07 15.90 8.91
C GLY A 175 4.93 15.80 9.93
N PHE A 176 5.19 15.15 11.05
CA PHE A 176 4.23 14.97 12.15
C PHE A 176 4.95 14.71 13.48
N ASP A 177 4.22 14.86 14.59
CA ASP A 177 4.72 14.48 15.92
C ASP A 177 4.60 12.98 16.12
N THR A 178 5.72 12.28 16.21
CA THR A 178 5.78 10.82 16.40
C THR A 178 5.30 10.35 17.77
N ASN A 179 5.21 11.26 18.75
CA ASN A 179 4.72 10.98 20.11
C ASN A 179 3.19 11.13 20.21
N TYR A 180 2.57 11.79 19.23
CA TYR A 180 1.12 11.99 19.21
C TYR A 180 0.46 11.12 18.15
N VAL A 181 -0.25 10.08 18.59
CA VAL A 181 -1.08 9.23 17.73
C VAL A 181 -2.54 9.59 17.96
N PRO A 182 -3.20 10.27 17.00
CA PRO A 182 -4.62 10.59 17.13
C PRO A 182 -5.46 9.32 17.25
N PRO A 183 -6.57 9.33 18.01
CA PRO A 183 -7.49 8.21 18.07
C PRO A 183 -7.98 7.81 16.67
N GLY A 184 -7.87 6.51 16.34
CA GLY A 184 -8.25 5.98 15.02
C GLY A 184 -7.11 5.90 13.99
N HIS A 185 -5.90 6.36 14.30
CA HIS A 185 -4.74 6.29 13.40
C HIS A 185 -3.84 5.08 13.75
N TYR A 186 -4.36 3.88 13.54
CA TYR A 186 -3.64 2.63 13.84
C TYR A 186 -2.59 2.25 12.76
N GLY A 187 -2.49 3.01 11.67
CA GLY A 187 -1.61 2.67 10.55
C GLY A 187 -0.13 2.56 10.93
N LEU A 188 0.38 3.51 11.74
CA LEU A 188 1.79 3.49 12.18
C LEU A 188 2.07 2.31 13.13
N ILE A 189 1.12 1.99 14.01
CA ILE A 189 1.23 0.85 14.93
C ILE A 189 1.26 -0.45 14.13
N GLY A 190 0.30 -0.65 13.22
CA GLY A 190 0.25 -1.84 12.36
C GLY A 190 1.46 -2.02 11.44
N MET A 191 2.09 -0.92 11.00
CA MET A 191 3.35 -0.99 10.25
C MET A 191 4.51 -1.46 11.12
N LYS A 192 4.63 -0.99 12.38
CA LYS A 192 5.65 -1.45 13.33
C LYS A 192 5.47 -2.94 13.65
N GLU A 193 4.26 -3.35 14.01
CA GLU A 193 3.92 -4.77 14.29
C GLU A 193 4.25 -5.66 13.09
N ARG A 194 3.98 -5.19 11.87
CA ARG A 194 4.30 -5.93 10.65
C ARG A 194 5.81 -6.09 10.43
N ALA A 195 6.60 -5.05 10.72
CA ALA A 195 8.06 -5.13 10.65
C ALA A 195 8.62 -6.11 11.71
N GLU A 196 8.08 -6.08 12.93
CA GLU A 196 8.44 -7.01 14.01
C GLU A 196 8.08 -8.46 13.66
N PHE A 197 6.91 -8.70 13.06
CA PHE A 197 6.52 -10.02 12.58
C PHE A 197 7.49 -10.60 11.52
N LEU A 198 8.13 -9.74 10.74
CA LEU A 198 9.18 -10.15 9.78
C LEU A 198 10.53 -10.44 10.45
N GLY A 199 10.62 -10.30 11.77
CA GLY A 199 11.84 -10.45 12.55
C GLY A 199 12.73 -9.22 12.50
N GLY A 200 12.20 -8.07 12.08
CA GLY A 200 12.89 -6.80 11.97
C GLY A 200 12.28 -5.69 12.82
N ARG A 201 12.49 -4.44 12.41
CA ARG A 201 11.91 -3.27 13.06
C ARG A 201 11.65 -2.14 12.07
N LEU A 202 10.72 -1.25 12.42
CA LEU A 202 10.44 0.01 11.73
C LEU A 202 10.74 1.18 12.68
N GLU A 203 11.70 2.00 12.29
CA GLU A 203 12.01 3.27 12.94
C GLU A 203 11.36 4.41 12.14
N ILE A 204 10.82 5.41 12.85
CA ILE A 204 10.13 6.53 12.24
C ILE A 204 10.68 7.81 12.84
N HIS A 205 11.28 8.65 12.00
CA HIS A 205 11.78 9.96 12.34
C HIS A 205 10.97 11.00 11.57
N SER A 206 10.29 11.89 12.28
CA SER A 206 9.53 12.96 11.65
C SER A 206 9.61 14.22 12.49
N ILE A 207 9.76 15.35 11.82
CA ILE A 207 9.78 16.68 12.42
C ILE A 207 8.80 17.55 11.66
N ILE A 208 7.91 18.23 12.40
CA ILE A 208 6.94 19.13 11.79
C ILE A 208 7.65 20.19 10.94
N GLY A 209 7.26 20.31 9.67
CA GLY A 209 7.84 21.21 8.68
C GLY A 209 9.12 20.70 7.99
N GLN A 210 9.62 19.49 8.32
CA GLN A 210 10.86 18.95 7.75
C GLN A 210 10.70 17.58 7.05
N GLY A 211 9.45 17.07 6.97
CA GLY A 211 9.17 15.78 6.38
C GLY A 211 9.34 14.60 7.33
N SER A 212 9.37 13.38 6.75
CA SER A 212 9.47 12.15 7.52
C SER A 212 10.45 11.17 6.89
N THR A 213 11.01 10.30 7.72
CA THR A 213 11.90 9.21 7.30
C THR A 213 11.46 7.93 8.01
N PHE A 214 11.14 6.91 7.21
CA PHE A 214 10.79 5.57 7.65
C PHE A 214 11.95 4.65 7.34
N ILE A 215 12.46 3.92 8.33
CA ILE A 215 13.60 3.02 8.19
C ILE A 215 13.13 1.61 8.59
N ILE A 216 13.03 0.73 7.62
CA ILE A 216 12.72 -0.68 7.82
C ILE A 216 14.04 -1.43 7.86
N ARG A 217 14.32 -2.14 8.95
CA ARG A 217 15.49 -2.99 9.09
C ARG A 217 15.06 -4.44 9.26
N ILE A 218 15.48 -5.32 8.35
CA ILE A 218 15.10 -6.73 8.32
C ILE A 218 16.35 -7.59 8.18
N PRO A 219 16.55 -8.61 9.06
CA PRO A 219 17.64 -9.55 8.89
C PRO A 219 17.46 -10.36 7.61
N MET A 220 18.50 -10.36 6.76
CA MET A 220 18.59 -11.24 5.61
C MET A 220 19.12 -12.59 6.11
N TYR A 221 18.29 -13.60 6.06
CA TYR A 221 18.73 -14.93 6.46
C TYR A 221 19.49 -15.59 5.33
N THR A 222 20.72 -15.88 5.62
CA THR A 222 21.37 -17.13 5.22
C THR A 222 20.78 -18.20 6.12
N GLY A 223 19.87 -19.04 5.61
CA GLY A 223 19.20 -20.13 6.27
C GLY A 223 20.12 -21.18 6.83
#